data_7ec4727427f35cf293e0430cb83018cb
#
_entry.id   7ec4727427f35cf293e0430cb83018cb
#
_cell.length_a   1.000
_cell.length_b   1.000
_cell.length_c   1.000
_cell.angle_alpha   90.00
_cell.angle_beta   90.00
_cell.angle_gamma   90.00
#
_symmetry.space_group_name_H-M   'P 1'
#
loop_
_entity.id
_entity.type
_entity.pdbx_description
1 polymer ?
#
loop_
_entity_poly.entity_id
_entity_poly.type
_entity_poly.pdbx_seq_one_letter_code
_entity_poly.pdbx_strand_id
1 'polypeptide(L)'
;MAKLVIVESPAKAKTIGKYLGDDYEVTASMGHIRDLPASQLGIDVEHGYAPQYISIKGKEKLIKELKSKAKHADGVLLATDPDREGEAISWHLANILGLDPHEPNRVTFDEITKKGVKEGMAHPRAIDEDLFNAQQARRVLDRLVGYKLSPFLWRKVRRGLSAGRVQSVAVRLIDDREKEIESFKPDEYWNVDATLGAGHKSFTARLATDASGKKLLPKSEAEARAIEKGLEGAEYVVAELKKGKRAKQPTPAFITSTLQQEASRRLGFTATRTMRAAQTLY
;
A
#
# COMPACT_ATOMS: atom_id res chain seq x y z
N MET A 1 -39.37 -14.94 1.94
CA MET A 1 -38.05 -15.59 2.20
C MET A 1 -37.02 -14.47 2.40
N ALA A 2 -35.85 -14.78 3.00
CA ALA A 2 -34.82 -13.74 3.20
C ALA A 2 -34.03 -13.47 1.92
N LYS A 3 -33.49 -12.25 1.76
CA LYS A 3 -32.53 -11.93 0.69
C LYS A 3 -31.14 -12.50 1.06
N LEU A 4 -30.46 -13.10 0.09
CA LEU A 4 -29.10 -13.62 0.27
C LEU A 4 -28.07 -12.52 0.06
N VAL A 5 -27.20 -12.29 1.05
CA VAL A 5 -26.07 -11.35 0.97
C VAL A 5 -24.78 -12.15 0.97
N ILE A 6 -23.95 -11.98 -0.08
CA ILE A 6 -22.69 -12.72 -0.22
C ILE A 6 -21.53 -11.74 -0.04
N VAL A 7 -20.69 -11.99 0.96
CA VAL A 7 -19.46 -11.24 1.26
C VAL A 7 -18.24 -12.12 0.99
N GLU A 8 -17.02 -11.56 1.00
CA GLU A 8 -15.82 -12.33 0.70
C GLU A 8 -15.29 -13.20 1.86
N SER A 9 -15.60 -12.84 3.14
CA SER A 9 -15.03 -13.55 4.30
C SER A 9 -16.04 -13.89 5.39
N PRO A 10 -15.84 -15.01 6.14
CA PRO A 10 -16.72 -15.40 7.23
C PRO A 10 -16.79 -14.39 8.37
N ALA A 11 -15.69 -13.69 8.64
CA ALA A 11 -15.63 -12.66 9.67
C ALA A 11 -16.58 -11.51 9.34
N LYS A 12 -16.59 -11.04 8.09
CA LYS A 12 -17.54 -10.04 7.61
C LYS A 12 -18.96 -10.55 7.61
N ALA A 13 -19.20 -11.80 7.17
CA ALA A 13 -20.53 -12.40 7.20
C ALA A 13 -21.12 -12.39 8.61
N LYS A 14 -20.34 -12.79 9.61
CA LYS A 14 -20.76 -12.78 11.02
C LYS A 14 -21.10 -11.37 11.52
N THR A 15 -20.29 -10.37 11.16
CA THR A 15 -20.48 -8.98 11.63
C THR A 15 -21.67 -8.33 10.93
N ILE A 16 -21.74 -8.44 9.62
CA ILE A 16 -22.81 -7.83 8.79
C ILE A 16 -24.16 -8.48 9.10
N GLY A 17 -24.20 -9.81 9.28
CA GLY A 17 -25.42 -10.52 9.66
C GLY A 17 -26.04 -10.00 10.97
N LYS A 18 -25.21 -9.64 11.96
CA LYS A 18 -25.70 -9.01 13.20
C LYS A 18 -26.35 -7.65 12.99
N TYR A 19 -25.96 -6.92 11.92
CA TYR A 19 -26.48 -5.58 11.65
C TYR A 19 -27.75 -5.59 10.79
N LEU A 20 -27.91 -6.60 9.92
CA LEU A 20 -29.01 -6.69 8.95
C LEU A 20 -30.27 -7.37 9.51
N GLY A 21 -30.13 -8.27 10.48
CA GLY A 21 -31.28 -9.01 11.06
C GLY A 21 -31.80 -10.14 10.17
N ASP A 22 -32.99 -10.64 10.48
CA ASP A 22 -33.57 -11.89 9.97
C ASP A 22 -34.11 -11.78 8.51
N ASP A 23 -34.25 -10.57 7.99
CA ASP A 23 -34.66 -10.34 6.60
C ASP A 23 -33.55 -10.69 5.57
N TYR A 24 -32.34 -10.97 6.06
CA TYR A 24 -31.17 -11.25 5.25
C TYR A 24 -30.42 -12.50 5.72
N GLU A 25 -30.14 -13.39 4.79
CA GLU A 25 -29.19 -14.47 5.01
C GLU A 25 -27.79 -14.04 4.52
N VAL A 26 -26.83 -13.89 5.45
CA VAL A 26 -25.47 -13.46 5.09
C VAL A 26 -24.52 -14.65 5.04
N THR A 27 -23.84 -14.84 3.93
CA THR A 27 -22.89 -15.94 3.70
C THR A 27 -21.56 -15.42 3.09
N ALA A 28 -20.54 -16.28 3.07
CA ALA A 28 -19.22 -15.90 2.55
C ALA A 28 -18.80 -16.75 1.35
N SER A 29 -18.19 -16.10 0.33
CA SER A 29 -17.57 -16.76 -0.83
C SER A 29 -16.19 -17.35 -0.52
N MET A 30 -15.61 -17.02 0.63
CA MET A 30 -14.24 -17.39 0.99
C MET A 30 -13.21 -16.88 -0.04
N GLY A 31 -13.35 -15.62 -0.47
CA GLY A 31 -12.54 -15.01 -1.53
C GLY A 31 -12.98 -15.42 -2.93
N HIS A 32 -12.02 -15.48 -3.87
CA HIS A 32 -12.31 -15.89 -5.25
C HIS A 32 -12.81 -17.32 -5.35
N ILE A 33 -13.77 -17.56 -6.24
CA ILE A 33 -14.36 -18.87 -6.55
C ILE A 33 -14.00 -19.35 -7.96
N ARG A 34 -13.52 -18.44 -8.84
CA ARG A 34 -12.96 -18.71 -10.16
C ARG A 34 -11.59 -18.07 -10.28
N ASP A 35 -10.71 -18.68 -11.04
CA ASP A 35 -9.40 -18.14 -11.40
C ASP A 35 -8.92 -18.76 -12.72
N LEU A 36 -7.79 -18.26 -13.24
CA LEU A 36 -7.07 -18.88 -14.35
C LEU A 36 -6.55 -20.27 -13.96
N PRO A 37 -6.46 -21.23 -14.89
CA PRO A 37 -5.91 -22.56 -14.61
C PRO A 37 -4.53 -22.49 -13.97
N ALA A 38 -4.28 -23.31 -12.94
CA ALA A 38 -3.00 -23.29 -12.21
C ALA A 38 -1.80 -23.79 -13.02
N SER A 39 -2.04 -24.77 -13.92
CA SER A 39 -0.98 -25.47 -14.68
C SER A 39 -0.80 -24.96 -16.11
N GLN A 40 -1.64 -24.03 -16.55
CA GLN A 40 -1.63 -23.51 -17.92
C GLN A 40 -1.63 -21.99 -17.91
N LEU A 41 -1.27 -21.36 -19.03
CA LEU A 41 -1.34 -19.92 -19.17
C LEU A 41 -2.77 -19.40 -18.97
N GLY A 42 -3.75 -20.09 -19.58
CA GLY A 42 -5.17 -19.77 -19.45
C GLY A 42 -5.55 -18.41 -20.04
N ILE A 43 -4.78 -17.93 -21.01
CA ILE A 43 -4.99 -16.64 -21.69
C ILE A 43 -4.79 -16.88 -23.19
N ASP A 44 -5.76 -16.46 -23.98
CA ASP A 44 -5.64 -16.46 -25.45
C ASP A 44 -4.85 -15.24 -25.90
N VAL A 45 -3.56 -15.43 -26.15
CA VAL A 45 -2.64 -14.33 -26.52
C VAL A 45 -2.81 -13.85 -27.96
N GLU A 46 -3.52 -14.63 -28.81
CA GLU A 46 -3.72 -14.33 -30.23
C GLU A 46 -5.03 -13.59 -30.48
N HIS A 47 -6.02 -13.77 -29.59
CA HIS A 47 -7.35 -13.16 -29.74
C HIS A 47 -7.70 -12.28 -28.53
N GLY A 48 -7.02 -11.15 -28.39
CA GLY A 48 -7.38 -10.09 -27.46
C GLY A 48 -7.08 -10.40 -25.98
N TYR A 49 -6.22 -11.37 -25.69
CA TYR A 49 -5.81 -11.75 -24.32
C TYR A 49 -6.97 -12.25 -23.45
N ALA A 50 -8.00 -12.84 -24.07
CA ALA A 50 -9.18 -13.33 -23.35
C ALA A 50 -8.80 -14.37 -22.27
N PRO A 51 -9.16 -14.16 -20.99
CA PRO A 51 -8.86 -15.10 -19.92
C PRO A 51 -9.85 -16.26 -19.88
N GLN A 52 -9.34 -17.46 -19.66
CA GLN A 52 -10.12 -18.68 -19.51
C GLN A 52 -10.32 -18.98 -18.03
N TYR A 53 -11.35 -18.42 -17.41
CA TYR A 53 -11.66 -18.65 -16.01
C TYR A 53 -12.28 -20.01 -15.76
N ILE A 54 -11.75 -20.75 -14.78
CA ILE A 54 -12.28 -22.02 -14.27
C ILE A 54 -12.64 -21.91 -12.80
N SER A 55 -13.51 -22.77 -12.31
CA SER A 55 -13.78 -22.88 -10.86
C SER A 55 -12.51 -23.34 -10.13
N ILE A 56 -12.19 -22.70 -9.01
CA ILE A 56 -11.03 -23.05 -8.19
C ILE A 56 -11.26 -24.44 -7.59
N LYS A 57 -10.27 -25.33 -7.75
CA LYS A 57 -10.29 -26.68 -7.17
C LYS A 57 -10.51 -26.63 -5.66
N GLY A 58 -11.44 -27.41 -5.15
CA GLY A 58 -11.82 -27.46 -3.73
C GLY A 58 -12.94 -26.47 -3.35
N LYS A 59 -13.44 -25.66 -4.29
CA LYS A 59 -14.57 -24.75 -4.08
C LYS A 59 -15.91 -25.30 -4.55
N GLU A 60 -15.94 -26.53 -5.10
CA GLU A 60 -17.13 -27.11 -5.72
C GLU A 60 -18.29 -27.24 -4.74
N LYS A 61 -18.01 -27.64 -3.49
CA LYS A 61 -19.03 -27.75 -2.43
C LYS A 61 -19.62 -26.38 -2.08
N LEU A 62 -18.75 -25.38 -1.92
CA LEU A 62 -19.18 -24.00 -1.63
C LEU A 62 -20.02 -23.43 -2.78
N ILE A 63 -19.60 -23.63 -4.02
CA ILE A 63 -20.35 -23.17 -5.21
C ILE A 63 -21.76 -23.83 -5.25
N LYS A 64 -21.85 -25.13 -4.96
CA LYS A 64 -23.15 -25.82 -4.88
C LYS A 64 -24.03 -25.25 -3.78
N GLU A 65 -23.45 -24.97 -2.61
CA GLU A 65 -24.16 -24.36 -1.48
C GLU A 65 -24.68 -22.95 -1.85
N LEU A 66 -23.83 -22.10 -2.41
CA LEU A 66 -24.20 -20.74 -2.84
C LEU A 66 -25.32 -20.78 -3.91
N LYS A 67 -25.23 -21.68 -4.88
CA LYS A 67 -26.29 -21.88 -5.88
C LYS A 67 -27.61 -22.34 -5.26
N SER A 68 -27.55 -23.22 -4.27
CA SER A 68 -28.74 -23.70 -3.58
C SER A 68 -29.40 -22.55 -2.80
N LYS A 69 -28.63 -21.79 -2.03
CA LYS A 69 -29.12 -20.63 -1.28
C LYS A 69 -29.71 -19.55 -2.18
N ALA A 70 -29.02 -19.24 -3.29
CA ALA A 70 -29.50 -18.25 -4.24
C ALA A 70 -30.85 -18.61 -4.88
N LYS A 71 -31.11 -19.91 -5.13
CA LYS A 71 -32.39 -20.39 -5.67
C LYS A 71 -33.56 -20.23 -4.69
N HIS A 72 -33.31 -20.23 -3.38
CA HIS A 72 -34.34 -20.15 -2.34
C HIS A 72 -34.46 -18.73 -1.75
N ALA A 73 -33.65 -17.79 -2.19
CA ALA A 73 -33.69 -16.40 -1.72
C ALA A 73 -34.63 -15.54 -2.57
N ASP A 74 -35.21 -14.52 -1.96
CA ASP A 74 -36.04 -13.50 -2.66
C ASP A 74 -35.21 -12.56 -3.53
N GLY A 75 -33.90 -12.63 -3.44
CA GLY A 75 -32.93 -11.86 -4.22
C GLY A 75 -31.53 -12.09 -3.69
N VAL A 76 -30.52 -11.78 -4.52
CA VAL A 76 -29.11 -11.95 -4.17
C VAL A 76 -28.41 -10.61 -4.25
N LEU A 77 -27.67 -10.26 -3.20
CA LEU A 77 -26.84 -9.06 -3.12
C LEU A 77 -25.38 -9.46 -2.93
N LEU A 78 -24.51 -8.88 -3.73
CA LEU A 78 -23.07 -9.13 -3.75
C LEU A 78 -22.37 -7.99 -2.99
N ALA A 79 -21.98 -8.26 -1.75
CA ALA A 79 -21.50 -7.25 -0.79
C ALA A 79 -20.01 -7.43 -0.45
N THR A 80 -19.18 -7.60 -1.48
CA THR A 80 -17.73 -7.66 -1.37
C THR A 80 -17.11 -6.25 -1.26
N ASP A 81 -15.81 -6.15 -0.96
CA ASP A 81 -15.12 -4.88 -0.75
C ASP A 81 -15.29 -3.88 -1.91
N PRO A 82 -15.24 -2.56 -1.63
CA PRO A 82 -15.41 -1.51 -2.64
C PRO A 82 -14.12 -1.26 -3.43
N ASP A 83 -13.38 -2.31 -3.77
CA ASP A 83 -12.17 -2.24 -4.57
C ASP A 83 -12.29 -3.16 -5.81
N ARG A 84 -11.30 -3.10 -6.69
CA ARG A 84 -11.28 -3.92 -7.92
C ARG A 84 -11.25 -5.43 -7.65
N GLU A 85 -10.67 -5.88 -6.53
CA GLU A 85 -10.66 -7.31 -6.17
C GLU A 85 -12.07 -7.74 -5.73
N GLY A 86 -12.76 -6.94 -4.91
CA GLY A 86 -14.14 -7.20 -4.53
C GLY A 86 -15.09 -7.14 -5.73
N GLU A 87 -14.88 -6.20 -6.66
CA GLU A 87 -15.67 -6.12 -7.89
C GLU A 87 -15.49 -7.38 -8.76
N ALA A 88 -14.26 -7.89 -8.90
CA ALA A 88 -14.01 -9.13 -9.62
C ALA A 88 -14.63 -10.36 -8.93
N ILE A 89 -14.59 -10.42 -7.60
CA ILE A 89 -15.26 -11.49 -6.85
C ILE A 89 -16.77 -11.45 -7.12
N SER A 90 -17.38 -10.25 -7.07
CA SER A 90 -18.82 -10.06 -7.37
C SER A 90 -19.15 -10.47 -8.80
N TRP A 91 -18.36 -10.08 -9.78
CA TRP A 91 -18.56 -10.47 -11.18
C TRP A 91 -18.50 -12.00 -11.39
N HIS A 92 -17.52 -12.65 -10.77
CA HIS A 92 -17.40 -14.10 -10.81
C HIS A 92 -18.58 -14.81 -10.11
N LEU A 93 -19.07 -14.25 -9.00
CA LEU A 93 -20.27 -14.74 -8.31
C LEU A 93 -21.50 -14.59 -9.19
N ALA A 94 -21.73 -13.42 -9.78
CA ALA A 94 -22.84 -13.17 -10.68
C ALA A 94 -22.85 -14.19 -11.83
N ASN A 95 -21.70 -14.39 -12.47
CA ASN A 95 -21.56 -15.36 -13.55
C ASN A 95 -21.89 -16.81 -13.12
N ILE A 96 -21.42 -17.27 -11.94
CA ILE A 96 -21.69 -18.63 -11.45
C ILE A 96 -23.15 -18.80 -11.02
N LEU A 97 -23.75 -17.75 -10.45
CA LEU A 97 -25.13 -17.78 -9.95
C LEU A 97 -26.16 -17.48 -11.03
N GLY A 98 -25.74 -17.07 -12.24
CA GLY A 98 -26.63 -16.69 -13.36
C GLY A 98 -27.36 -15.38 -13.11
N LEU A 99 -26.71 -14.42 -12.38
CA LEU A 99 -27.22 -13.09 -12.18
C LEU A 99 -26.77 -12.17 -13.32
N ASP A 100 -27.62 -11.23 -13.71
CA ASP A 100 -27.24 -10.18 -14.65
C ASP A 100 -26.33 -9.15 -13.94
N PRO A 101 -25.09 -8.90 -14.42
CA PRO A 101 -24.19 -7.92 -13.80
C PRO A 101 -24.68 -6.47 -13.95
N HIS A 102 -25.62 -6.19 -14.87
CA HIS A 102 -26.19 -4.86 -15.07
C HIS A 102 -27.37 -4.57 -14.13
N GLU A 103 -27.89 -5.57 -13.44
CA GLU A 103 -28.94 -5.39 -12.44
C GLU A 103 -28.37 -4.89 -11.11
N PRO A 104 -29.15 -4.19 -10.27
CA PRO A 104 -28.70 -3.61 -9.01
C PRO A 104 -28.54 -4.68 -7.91
N ASN A 105 -27.60 -5.59 -8.10
CA ASN A 105 -27.28 -6.67 -7.18
C ASN A 105 -25.94 -6.48 -6.47
N ARG A 106 -25.21 -5.41 -6.71
CA ARG A 106 -23.94 -5.06 -6.09
C ARG A 106 -24.13 -4.04 -4.97
N VAL A 107 -23.62 -4.34 -3.77
CA VAL A 107 -23.63 -3.45 -2.60
C VAL A 107 -22.20 -3.24 -2.11
N THR A 108 -21.87 -2.01 -1.74
CA THR A 108 -20.55 -1.65 -1.20
C THR A 108 -20.70 -0.95 0.15
N PHE A 109 -19.73 -1.18 1.04
CA PHE A 109 -19.65 -0.53 2.34
C PHE A 109 -18.29 0.13 2.48
N ASP A 110 -18.25 1.43 2.76
CA ASP A 110 -16.99 2.14 3.04
C ASP A 110 -16.44 1.77 4.41
N GLU A 111 -17.33 1.42 5.35
CA GLU A 111 -16.99 0.94 6.67
C GLU A 111 -17.97 -0.15 7.15
N ILE A 112 -17.48 -1.12 7.93
CA ILE A 112 -18.32 -2.19 8.49
C ILE A 112 -18.87 -1.77 9.86
N THR A 113 -19.61 -0.66 9.89
CA THR A 113 -20.41 -0.21 11.02
C THR A 113 -21.88 -0.47 10.74
N LYS A 114 -22.73 -0.47 11.80
CA LYS A 114 -24.19 -0.64 11.63
C LYS A 114 -24.78 0.43 10.71
N LYS A 115 -24.27 1.67 10.77
CA LYS A 115 -24.68 2.78 9.91
C LYS A 115 -24.24 2.56 8.48
N GLY A 116 -22.92 2.32 8.25
CA GLY A 116 -22.37 2.14 6.92
C GLY A 116 -22.97 0.95 6.17
N VAL A 117 -23.21 -0.17 6.88
CA VAL A 117 -23.89 -1.34 6.29
C VAL A 117 -25.32 -1.01 5.88
N LYS A 118 -26.13 -0.34 6.73
CA LYS A 118 -27.48 0.03 6.38
C LYS A 118 -27.54 1.03 5.21
N GLU A 119 -26.62 1.98 5.18
CA GLU A 119 -26.52 2.97 4.09
C GLU A 119 -26.16 2.30 2.77
N GLY A 120 -25.15 1.42 2.75
CA GLY A 120 -24.79 0.67 1.54
C GLY A 120 -25.90 -0.22 1.04
N MET A 121 -26.64 -0.90 1.93
CA MET A 121 -27.79 -1.74 1.58
C MET A 121 -28.96 -0.96 0.98
N ALA A 122 -29.06 0.34 1.24
CA ALA A 122 -30.08 1.21 0.67
C ALA A 122 -29.77 1.64 -0.77
N HIS A 123 -28.51 1.47 -1.22
CA HIS A 123 -28.06 1.94 -2.53
C HIS A 123 -27.38 0.82 -3.34
N PRO A 124 -28.10 -0.24 -3.69
CA PRO A 124 -27.57 -1.27 -4.57
C PRO A 124 -27.35 -0.72 -5.98
N ARG A 125 -26.30 -1.16 -6.65
CA ARG A 125 -25.93 -0.73 -7.99
C ARG A 125 -25.59 -1.93 -8.90
N ALA A 126 -25.38 -1.68 -10.16
CA ALA A 126 -24.79 -2.64 -11.08
C ALA A 126 -23.30 -2.89 -10.73
N ILE A 127 -22.75 -3.99 -11.22
CA ILE A 127 -21.32 -4.26 -11.15
C ILE A 127 -20.58 -3.23 -12.02
N ASP A 128 -19.49 -2.68 -11.50
CA ASP A 128 -18.62 -1.75 -12.21
C ASP A 128 -17.68 -2.53 -13.13
N GLU A 129 -17.99 -2.55 -14.41
CA GLU A 129 -17.20 -3.27 -15.42
C GLU A 129 -15.81 -2.67 -15.62
N ASP A 130 -15.61 -1.37 -15.40
CA ASP A 130 -14.29 -0.75 -15.52
C ASP A 130 -13.35 -1.21 -14.39
N LEU A 131 -13.87 -1.30 -13.17
CA LEU A 131 -13.12 -1.89 -12.04
C LEU A 131 -12.84 -3.37 -12.25
N PHE A 132 -13.81 -4.14 -12.75
CA PHE A 132 -13.60 -5.54 -13.11
C PHE A 132 -12.54 -5.68 -14.20
N ASN A 133 -12.62 -4.91 -15.28
CA ASN A 133 -11.67 -4.94 -16.38
C ASN A 133 -10.25 -4.52 -15.92
N ALA A 134 -10.15 -3.56 -15.01
CA ALA A 134 -8.87 -3.17 -14.40
C ALA A 134 -8.23 -4.32 -13.60
N GLN A 135 -9.03 -5.07 -12.85
CA GLN A 135 -8.57 -6.27 -12.13
C GLN A 135 -8.19 -7.39 -13.11
N GLN A 136 -9.01 -7.64 -14.14
CA GLN A 136 -8.75 -8.62 -15.17
C GLN A 136 -7.45 -8.34 -15.92
N ALA A 137 -7.24 -7.10 -16.36
CA ALA A 137 -6.01 -6.67 -17.03
C ALA A 137 -4.77 -6.90 -16.14
N ARG A 138 -4.87 -6.56 -14.86
CA ARG A 138 -3.81 -6.85 -13.89
C ARG A 138 -3.56 -8.34 -13.76
N ARG A 139 -4.62 -9.16 -13.62
CA ARG A 139 -4.52 -10.62 -13.49
C ARG A 139 -3.86 -11.26 -14.70
N VAL A 140 -4.25 -10.82 -15.90
CA VAL A 140 -3.67 -11.26 -17.17
C VAL A 140 -2.19 -10.87 -17.26
N LEU A 141 -1.84 -9.63 -16.93
CA LEU A 141 -0.47 -9.16 -16.96
C LEU A 141 0.43 -9.91 -15.96
N ASP A 142 -0.02 -10.10 -14.72
CA ASP A 142 0.73 -10.84 -13.71
C ASP A 142 0.95 -12.32 -14.15
N ARG A 143 -0.04 -12.92 -14.81
CA ARG A 143 0.08 -14.27 -15.37
C ARG A 143 1.08 -14.33 -16.52
N LEU A 144 1.01 -13.41 -17.48
CA LEU A 144 1.93 -13.35 -18.62
C LEU A 144 3.37 -13.16 -18.16
N VAL A 145 3.60 -12.19 -17.28
CA VAL A 145 4.94 -11.91 -16.73
C VAL A 145 5.49 -13.12 -15.99
N GLY A 146 4.71 -13.68 -15.06
CA GLY A 146 5.13 -14.83 -14.26
C GLY A 146 5.45 -16.07 -15.10
N TYR A 147 4.58 -16.42 -16.03
CA TYR A 147 4.71 -17.66 -16.85
C TYR A 147 5.76 -17.56 -17.95
N LYS A 148 6.00 -16.36 -18.51
CA LYS A 148 7.01 -16.18 -19.56
C LYS A 148 8.40 -15.93 -19.00
N LEU A 149 8.54 -15.12 -17.94
CA LEU A 149 9.84 -14.72 -17.40
C LEU A 149 10.40 -15.69 -16.36
N SER A 150 9.56 -16.33 -15.53
CA SER A 150 10.08 -17.27 -14.52
C SER A 150 10.84 -18.46 -15.13
N PRO A 151 10.37 -19.13 -16.21
CA PRO A 151 11.13 -20.18 -16.88
C PRO A 151 12.43 -19.68 -17.52
N PHE A 152 12.49 -18.42 -17.95
CA PHE A 152 13.72 -17.82 -18.45
C PHE A 152 14.76 -17.68 -17.33
N LEU A 153 14.34 -17.19 -16.14
CA LEU A 153 15.19 -17.12 -14.94
C LEU A 153 15.68 -18.51 -14.51
N TRP A 154 14.84 -19.55 -14.61
CA TRP A 154 15.25 -20.92 -14.26
C TRP A 154 16.36 -21.46 -15.16
N ARG A 155 16.32 -21.12 -16.44
CA ARG A 155 17.35 -21.53 -17.40
C ARG A 155 18.64 -20.73 -17.32
N LYS A 156 18.55 -19.45 -17.00
CA LYS A 156 19.70 -18.54 -17.06
C LYS A 156 20.36 -18.26 -15.71
N VAL A 157 19.61 -18.38 -14.61
CA VAL A 157 20.10 -18.06 -13.27
C VAL A 157 19.98 -19.29 -12.36
N ARG A 158 18.80 -19.61 -11.85
CA ARG A 158 18.57 -20.73 -10.92
C ARG A 158 17.09 -21.12 -10.86
N ARG A 159 16.80 -22.42 -10.72
CA ARG A 159 15.45 -22.92 -10.47
C ARG A 159 14.87 -22.36 -9.16
N GLY A 160 13.57 -22.12 -9.13
CA GLY A 160 12.85 -21.60 -7.97
C GLY A 160 12.78 -20.07 -7.90
N LEU A 161 13.47 -19.34 -8.77
CA LEU A 161 13.29 -17.90 -8.91
C LEU A 161 11.96 -17.60 -9.60
N SER A 162 11.34 -16.48 -9.26
CA SER A 162 10.14 -16.00 -9.93
C SER A 162 10.30 -14.54 -10.35
N ALA A 163 9.77 -14.23 -11.53
CA ALA A 163 9.58 -12.85 -11.97
C ALA A 163 8.15 -12.43 -11.71
N GLY A 164 7.97 -11.18 -11.34
CA GLY A 164 6.65 -10.61 -11.11
C GLY A 164 6.70 -9.09 -11.21
N ARG A 165 5.58 -8.52 -11.59
CA ARG A 165 5.45 -7.08 -11.85
C ARG A 165 5.84 -6.22 -10.64
N VAL A 166 5.47 -6.62 -9.43
CA VAL A 166 5.80 -5.88 -8.20
C VAL A 166 7.21 -6.21 -7.72
N GLN A 167 7.55 -7.49 -7.62
CA GLN A 167 8.84 -7.93 -7.07
C GLN A 167 10.03 -7.51 -7.93
N SER A 168 9.90 -7.52 -9.26
CA SER A 168 10.98 -7.11 -10.16
C SER A 168 11.26 -5.61 -10.06
N VAL A 169 10.23 -4.79 -9.90
CA VAL A 169 10.38 -3.35 -9.68
C VAL A 169 11.01 -3.08 -8.30
N ALA A 170 10.59 -3.80 -7.25
CA ALA A 170 11.16 -3.65 -5.93
C ALA A 170 12.67 -3.97 -5.91
N VAL A 171 13.08 -5.08 -6.57
CA VAL A 171 14.51 -5.44 -6.72
C VAL A 171 15.26 -4.36 -7.48
N ARG A 172 14.67 -3.82 -8.56
CA ARG A 172 15.27 -2.74 -9.35
C ARG A 172 15.53 -1.48 -8.50
N LEU A 173 14.55 -1.06 -7.70
CA LEU A 173 14.71 0.11 -6.83
C LEU A 173 15.82 -0.07 -5.78
N ILE A 174 15.96 -1.28 -5.25
CA ILE A 174 17.04 -1.61 -4.31
C ILE A 174 18.40 -1.59 -5.02
N ASP A 175 18.50 -2.23 -6.18
CA ASP A 175 19.75 -2.27 -6.98
C ASP A 175 20.20 -0.85 -7.41
N ASP A 176 19.26 -0.03 -7.89
CA ASP A 176 19.55 1.36 -8.26
C ASP A 176 20.07 2.14 -7.03
N ARG A 177 19.49 1.92 -5.83
CA ARG A 177 19.94 2.55 -4.59
C ARG A 177 21.32 2.06 -4.14
N GLU A 178 21.59 0.76 -4.24
CA GLU A 178 22.92 0.21 -3.94
C GLU A 178 23.99 0.80 -4.85
N LYS A 179 23.70 0.94 -6.16
CA LYS A 179 24.61 1.61 -7.09
C LYS A 179 24.90 3.06 -6.74
N GLU A 180 23.89 3.81 -6.26
CA GLU A 180 24.10 5.17 -5.74
C GLU A 180 25.05 5.16 -4.53
N ILE A 181 24.85 4.20 -3.59
CA ILE A 181 25.70 4.05 -2.40
C ILE A 181 27.12 3.69 -2.79
N GLU A 182 27.33 2.72 -3.70
CA GLU A 182 28.64 2.28 -4.18
C GLU A 182 29.38 3.39 -4.95
N SER A 183 28.65 4.20 -5.70
CA SER A 183 29.22 5.32 -6.46
C SER A 183 29.45 6.59 -5.64
N PHE A 184 28.93 6.62 -4.42
CA PHE A 184 29.04 7.79 -3.55
C PHE A 184 30.50 8.05 -3.15
N LYS A 185 30.97 9.25 -3.48
CA LYS A 185 32.29 9.75 -3.03
C LYS A 185 32.08 10.68 -1.86
N PRO A 186 32.56 10.31 -0.66
CA PRO A 186 32.45 11.19 0.48
C PRO A 186 33.34 12.43 0.30
N ASP A 187 32.73 13.59 0.44
CA ASP A 187 33.46 14.87 0.46
C ASP A 187 33.75 15.23 1.93
N GLU A 188 35.03 15.43 2.25
CA GLU A 188 35.45 15.93 3.55
C GLU A 188 35.05 17.41 3.69
N TYR A 189 34.49 17.77 4.83
CA TYR A 189 34.25 19.13 5.22
C TYR A 189 34.44 19.34 6.73
N TRP A 190 34.75 20.56 7.09
CA TRP A 190 34.99 20.95 8.48
C TRP A 190 34.02 22.04 8.90
N ASN A 191 33.51 21.96 10.14
CA ASN A 191 32.74 23.03 10.76
C ASN A 191 33.68 23.77 11.72
N VAL A 192 33.65 25.10 11.66
CA VAL A 192 34.34 25.99 12.62
C VAL A 192 33.28 26.64 13.48
N ASP A 193 33.27 26.32 14.75
CA ASP A 193 32.29 26.79 15.71
C ASP A 193 33.03 27.63 16.79
N ALA A 194 32.54 28.83 17.08
CA ALA A 194 33.03 29.68 18.15
C ALA A 194 32.04 29.73 19.31
N THR A 195 32.50 29.48 20.52
CA THR A 195 31.69 29.71 21.74
C THR A 195 31.91 31.14 22.22
N LEU A 196 30.89 31.97 22.09
CA LEU A 196 30.91 33.38 22.41
C LEU A 196 30.18 33.65 23.74
N GLY A 197 30.74 34.57 24.57
CA GLY A 197 30.16 34.96 25.82
C GLY A 197 29.53 36.36 25.76
N ALA A 198 28.33 36.51 26.28
CA ALA A 198 27.66 37.80 26.46
C ALA A 198 27.12 37.90 27.91
N GLY A 199 27.86 38.58 28.77
CA GLY A 199 27.57 38.61 30.21
C GLY A 199 27.66 37.24 30.85
N HIS A 200 26.55 36.75 31.45
CA HIS A 200 26.50 35.42 32.09
C HIS A 200 26.00 34.30 31.16
N LYS A 201 25.81 34.58 29.88
CA LYS A 201 25.30 33.61 28.89
C LYS A 201 26.33 33.33 27.82
N SER A 202 26.39 32.12 27.34
CA SER A 202 27.18 31.74 26.19
C SER A 202 26.30 31.21 25.08
N PHE A 203 26.74 31.34 23.85
CA PHE A 203 26.09 30.78 22.67
C PHE A 203 27.14 30.34 21.64
N THR A 204 26.80 29.38 20.80
CA THR A 204 27.68 28.91 19.74
C THR A 204 27.33 29.59 18.42
N ALA A 205 28.32 30.22 17.80
CA ALA A 205 28.22 30.76 16.45
C ALA A 205 28.99 29.84 15.48
N ARG A 206 28.41 29.54 14.32
CA ARG A 206 29.02 28.71 13.30
C ARG A 206 29.44 29.57 12.11
N LEU A 207 30.65 29.31 11.61
CA LEU A 207 31.13 29.91 10.36
C LEU A 207 30.17 29.57 9.22
N ALA A 208 29.64 30.57 8.54
CA ALA A 208 28.65 30.39 7.47
C ALA A 208 29.17 30.92 6.13
N THR A 209 29.76 32.12 6.14
CA THR A 209 30.16 32.81 4.91
C THR A 209 31.50 33.51 5.09
N ASP A 210 32.18 33.79 3.98
CA ASP A 210 33.31 34.71 3.93
C ASP A 210 32.83 36.17 3.98
N ALA A 211 33.78 37.13 3.95
CA ALA A 211 33.51 38.57 3.96
C ALA A 211 32.70 39.05 2.73
N SER A 212 32.66 38.28 1.63
CA SER A 212 31.86 38.57 0.45
C SER A 212 30.42 38.00 0.52
N GLY A 213 30.09 37.28 1.60
CA GLY A 213 28.80 36.62 1.76
C GLY A 213 28.70 35.25 1.07
N LYS A 214 29.78 34.75 0.49
CA LYS A 214 29.81 33.44 -0.11
C LYS A 214 29.96 32.34 0.95
N LYS A 215 29.20 31.27 0.82
CA LYS A 215 29.27 30.13 1.75
C LYS A 215 30.71 29.61 1.85
N LEU A 216 31.23 29.58 3.07
CA LEU A 216 32.57 29.10 3.39
C LEU A 216 32.45 27.77 4.17
N LEU A 217 32.93 26.71 3.57
CA LEU A 217 32.99 25.39 4.19
C LEU A 217 34.37 24.80 3.92
N PRO A 218 35.28 24.82 4.91
CA PRO A 218 36.62 24.30 4.77
C PRO A 218 36.59 22.82 4.33
N LYS A 219 37.44 22.43 3.39
CA LYS A 219 37.51 21.08 2.84
C LYS A 219 38.65 20.23 3.40
N SER A 220 39.46 20.81 4.27
CA SER A 220 40.58 20.12 4.92
C SER A 220 40.82 20.67 6.31
N GLU A 221 41.47 19.87 7.17
CA GLU A 221 41.91 20.30 8.51
C GLU A 221 42.81 21.51 8.40
N ALA A 222 43.71 21.56 7.43
CA ALA A 222 44.63 22.71 7.26
C ALA A 222 43.89 24.01 6.98
N GLU A 223 42.84 23.99 6.15
CA GLU A 223 41.98 25.16 5.91
C GLU A 223 41.21 25.57 7.17
N ALA A 224 40.63 24.59 7.88
CA ALA A 224 39.91 24.84 9.13
C ALA A 224 40.84 25.47 10.20
N ARG A 225 42.07 24.94 10.37
CA ARG A 225 43.06 25.48 11.31
C ARG A 225 43.57 26.86 10.91
N ALA A 226 43.73 27.15 9.62
CA ALA A 226 44.07 28.48 9.15
C ALA A 226 43.01 29.54 9.51
N ILE A 227 41.73 29.15 9.36
CA ILE A 227 40.61 30.02 9.75
C ILE A 227 40.58 30.22 11.27
N GLU A 228 40.70 29.13 12.05
CA GLU A 228 40.77 29.18 13.52
C GLU A 228 41.85 30.16 13.99
N LYS A 229 43.06 30.00 13.49
CA LYS A 229 44.17 30.88 13.78
C LYS A 229 43.93 32.36 13.42
N GLY A 230 43.26 32.59 12.27
CA GLY A 230 42.90 33.95 11.85
C GLY A 230 41.82 34.62 12.70
N LEU A 231 41.05 33.82 13.46
CA LEU A 231 40.02 34.27 14.36
C LEU A 231 40.49 34.45 15.83
N GLU A 232 41.70 34.02 16.13
CA GLU A 232 42.30 34.22 17.48
C GLU A 232 42.47 35.71 17.78
N GLY A 233 41.86 36.15 18.87
CA GLY A 233 41.90 37.58 19.27
C GLY A 233 41.02 38.51 18.45
N ALA A 234 40.22 38.01 17.55
CA ALA A 234 39.32 38.81 16.75
C ALA A 234 38.13 39.33 17.59
N GLU A 235 37.67 40.53 17.25
CA GLU A 235 36.47 41.11 17.83
C GLU A 235 35.20 40.53 17.15
N TYR A 236 34.24 40.08 17.94
CA TYR A 236 32.98 39.55 17.47
C TYR A 236 31.85 40.53 17.69
N VAL A 237 31.19 40.93 16.63
CA VAL A 237 30.10 41.91 16.66
C VAL A 237 28.82 41.30 16.07
N VAL A 238 27.68 41.52 16.74
CA VAL A 238 26.37 41.14 16.19
C VAL A 238 25.99 42.16 15.11
N ALA A 239 26.19 41.78 13.84
CA ALA A 239 25.90 42.65 12.71
C ALA A 239 24.40 42.80 12.43
N GLU A 240 23.65 41.71 12.56
CA GLU A 240 22.20 41.70 12.27
C GLU A 240 21.46 40.72 13.18
N LEU A 241 20.26 41.11 13.62
CA LEU A 241 19.33 40.23 14.34
C LEU A 241 18.00 40.16 13.61
N LYS A 242 17.75 39.00 12.96
CA LYS A 242 16.46 38.71 12.32
C LYS A 242 15.54 37.97 13.28
N LYS A 243 14.43 38.61 13.67
CA LYS A 243 13.39 37.98 14.48
C LYS A 243 12.27 37.51 13.55
N GLY A 244 11.95 36.23 13.60
CA GLY A 244 10.86 35.64 12.83
C GLY A 244 9.99 34.72 13.69
N LYS A 245 8.75 34.52 13.29
CA LYS A 245 7.87 33.52 13.87
C LYS A 245 7.74 32.38 12.85
N ARG A 246 8.01 31.14 13.27
CA ARG A 246 7.77 29.96 12.47
C ARG A 246 6.57 29.23 13.04
N ALA A 247 5.47 29.17 12.29
CA ALA A 247 4.35 28.33 12.66
C ALA A 247 4.74 26.87 12.41
N LYS A 248 4.62 26.02 13.42
CA LYS A 248 4.82 24.59 13.31
C LYS A 248 3.45 23.93 13.37
N GLN A 249 3.02 23.36 12.26
CA GLN A 249 1.79 22.58 12.22
C GLN A 249 2.03 21.20 12.85
N PRO A 250 1.03 20.63 13.55
CA PRO A 250 1.11 19.25 14.00
C PRO A 250 1.22 18.32 12.80
N THR A 251 1.88 17.19 12.99
CA THR A 251 1.90 16.14 11.96
C THR A 251 0.50 15.55 11.77
N PRO A 252 0.11 15.20 10.54
CA PRO A 252 -1.14 14.48 10.31
C PRO A 252 -1.23 13.18 11.12
N ALA A 253 -2.44 12.71 11.37
CA ALA A 253 -2.64 11.37 11.93
C ALA A 253 -1.97 10.30 11.06
N PHE A 254 -1.55 9.19 11.67
CA PHE A 254 -0.94 8.11 10.95
C PHE A 254 -1.94 7.41 10.02
N ILE A 255 -1.50 7.14 8.80
CA ILE A 255 -2.05 6.09 7.96
C ILE A 255 -1.19 4.83 8.13
N THR A 256 -1.66 3.69 7.65
CA THR A 256 -0.96 2.40 7.82
C THR A 256 0.52 2.47 7.43
N SER A 257 0.83 3.06 6.29
CA SER A 257 2.22 3.15 5.79
C SER A 257 3.10 4.04 6.67
N THR A 258 2.63 5.21 7.08
CA THR A 258 3.41 6.12 7.95
C THR A 258 3.57 5.57 9.36
N LEU A 259 2.57 4.85 9.88
CA LEU A 259 2.68 4.15 11.16
C LEU A 259 3.77 3.07 11.11
N GLN A 260 3.79 2.26 10.06
CA GLN A 260 4.81 1.22 9.88
C GLN A 260 6.22 1.82 9.74
N GLN A 261 6.37 2.91 8.99
CA GLN A 261 7.66 3.61 8.81
C GLN A 261 8.17 4.20 10.13
N GLU A 262 7.33 4.90 10.89
CA GLU A 262 7.73 5.49 12.16
C GLU A 262 8.03 4.42 13.23
N ALA A 263 7.24 3.35 13.29
CA ALA A 263 7.48 2.24 14.19
C ALA A 263 8.79 1.50 13.86
N SER A 264 9.09 1.32 12.57
CA SER A 264 10.36 0.74 12.14
C SER A 264 11.54 1.64 12.52
N ARG A 265 11.45 2.94 12.21
CA ARG A 265 12.54 3.90 12.44
C ARG A 265 12.82 4.15 13.93
N ARG A 266 11.78 4.27 14.76
CA ARG A 266 11.91 4.66 16.18
C ARG A 266 12.01 3.47 17.13
N LEU A 267 11.34 2.37 16.81
CA LEU A 267 11.18 1.22 17.71
C LEU A 267 11.80 -0.05 17.15
N GLY A 268 12.30 -0.05 15.91
CA GLY A 268 12.83 -1.24 15.25
C GLY A 268 11.77 -2.33 15.00
N PHE A 269 10.49 -1.96 14.91
CA PHE A 269 9.41 -2.92 14.72
C PHE A 269 9.31 -3.34 13.25
N THR A 270 9.03 -4.63 13.05
CA THR A 270 8.59 -5.11 11.72
C THR A 270 7.16 -4.66 11.45
N ALA A 271 6.75 -4.62 10.17
CA ALA A 271 5.38 -4.28 9.78
C ALA A 271 4.34 -5.16 10.48
N THR A 272 4.58 -6.47 10.57
CA THR A 272 3.70 -7.43 11.27
C THR A 272 3.55 -7.10 12.75
N ARG A 273 4.65 -6.79 13.44
CA ARG A 273 4.62 -6.41 14.86
C ARG A 273 3.86 -5.11 15.06
N THR A 274 4.09 -4.12 14.21
CA THR A 274 3.41 -2.84 14.24
C THR A 274 1.90 -3.01 14.09
N MET A 275 1.45 -3.78 13.08
CA MET A 275 0.02 -3.98 12.84
C MET A 275 -0.65 -4.79 13.93
N ARG A 276 0.05 -5.77 14.54
CA ARG A 276 -0.49 -6.50 15.70
C ARG A 276 -0.69 -5.58 16.91
N ALA A 277 0.29 -4.74 17.22
CA ALA A 277 0.17 -3.76 18.31
C ALA A 277 -0.95 -2.75 18.04
N ALA A 278 -1.04 -2.21 16.82
CA ALA A 278 -2.12 -1.30 16.43
C ALA A 278 -3.49 -1.94 16.60
N GLN A 279 -3.67 -3.20 16.16
CA GLN A 279 -4.93 -3.93 16.30
C GLN A 279 -5.30 -4.20 17.76
N THR A 280 -4.32 -4.39 18.64
CA THR A 280 -4.57 -4.60 20.07
C THR A 280 -5.00 -3.32 20.77
N LEU A 281 -4.53 -2.17 20.31
CA LEU A 281 -4.88 -0.85 20.86
C LEU A 281 -6.21 -0.30 20.33
N TYR A 282 -6.64 -0.75 19.12
CA TYR A 282 -7.92 -0.41 18.51
C TYR A 282 -9.07 -1.20 19.15
#